data_b84b73290479e81f914b7490ce5d9505
#
_entry.id   b84b73290479e81f914b7490ce5d9505
#
_cell.length_a   1.000
_cell.length_b   1.000
_cell.length_c   1.000
_cell.angle_alpha   90.00
_cell.angle_beta   90.00
_cell.angle_gamma   90.00
#
_symmetry.space_group_name_H-M   'P 1'
#
loop_
_entity.id
_entity.type
_entity.pdbx_description
1 polymer ?
#
loop_
_entity_poly.entity_id
_entity_poly.type
_entity_poly.pdbx_seq_one_letter_code
_entity_poly.pdbx_strand_id
1 'polypeptide(L)'
;MDKLIIELTGCDRSGKSTLNSAIGEHYNREYGIGKQFAHICVIDRWLYDSIALDRYFNRVIPEVETARKQFLLDNKDRMTIIWTYASVPVLEARQKEQKGLDGSDYNKIVIDMQKMSDIYKELFDELGKDLDLQIFDTDACSPEEIVESLIEQGILD
;
A
#
# COMPACT_ATOMS: atom_id res chain seq x y z
N MET A 1 -20.51 -6.97 4.93
CA MET A 1 -20.35 -5.54 5.27
C MET A 1 -19.41 -4.94 4.25
N ASP A 2 -19.81 -3.86 3.65
CA ASP A 2 -18.97 -3.21 2.64
C ASP A 2 -17.70 -2.64 3.27
N LYS A 3 -16.58 -2.85 2.62
CA LYS A 3 -15.32 -2.26 3.06
C LYS A 3 -15.38 -0.74 2.89
N LEU A 4 -14.99 -0.02 3.91
CA LEU A 4 -15.06 1.44 3.92
C LEU A 4 -13.68 2.10 3.75
N ILE A 5 -12.64 1.37 4.08
CA ILE A 5 -11.26 1.87 4.06
C ILE A 5 -10.39 0.88 3.30
N ILE A 6 -9.62 1.42 2.37
CA ILE A 6 -8.57 0.69 1.66
C ILE A 6 -7.25 1.37 1.97
N GLU A 7 -6.35 0.66 2.62
CA GLU A 7 -4.98 1.13 2.83
C GLU A 7 -4.05 0.56 1.76
N LEU A 8 -3.32 1.42 1.05
CA LEU A 8 -2.26 1.03 0.14
C LEU A 8 -0.93 1.02 0.90
N THR A 9 -0.24 -0.11 0.88
CA THR A 9 1.03 -0.31 1.56
C THR A 9 2.06 -0.96 0.66
N GLY A 10 3.32 -0.91 1.03
CA GLY A 10 4.44 -1.53 0.30
C GLY A 10 5.67 -0.63 0.26
N CYS A 11 6.77 -1.18 -0.23
CA CYS A 11 8.03 -0.47 -0.38
C CYS A 11 7.88 0.82 -1.19
N ASP A 12 8.82 1.73 -1.03
CA ASP A 12 9.00 2.82 -1.98
C ASP A 12 9.11 2.26 -3.40
N ARG A 13 8.52 2.95 -4.37
CA ARG A 13 8.53 2.57 -5.79
C ARG A 13 7.76 1.26 -6.12
N SER A 14 7.00 0.72 -5.19
CA SER A 14 6.22 -0.51 -5.43
C SER A 14 4.94 -0.29 -6.27
N GLY A 15 4.61 0.95 -6.61
CA GLY A 15 3.46 1.26 -7.46
C GLY A 15 2.21 1.73 -6.72
N LYS A 16 2.28 2.06 -5.43
CA LYS A 16 1.14 2.55 -4.62
C LYS A 16 0.47 3.78 -5.21
N SER A 17 1.24 4.81 -5.50
CA SER A 17 0.71 6.08 -6.03
C SER A 17 0.08 5.90 -7.40
N THR A 18 0.65 5.05 -8.23
CA THR A 18 0.10 4.70 -9.55
C THR A 18 -1.23 3.97 -9.40
N LEU A 19 -1.32 3.01 -8.48
CA LEU A 19 -2.58 2.32 -8.18
C LEU A 19 -3.61 3.27 -7.59
N ASN A 20 -3.20 4.16 -6.68
CA ASN A 20 -4.07 5.18 -6.11
C ASN A 20 -4.69 6.08 -7.18
N SER A 21 -3.89 6.49 -8.16
CA SER A 21 -4.37 7.26 -9.32
C SER A 21 -5.34 6.46 -10.18
N ALA A 22 -5.04 5.20 -10.48
CA ALA A 22 -5.90 4.34 -11.28
C ALA A 22 -7.27 4.11 -10.63
N ILE A 23 -7.33 3.93 -9.32
CA ILE A 23 -8.59 3.86 -8.57
C ILE A 23 -9.37 5.18 -8.68
N GLY A 24 -8.69 6.31 -8.53
CA GLY A 24 -9.31 7.62 -8.68
C GLY A 24 -9.87 7.87 -10.09
N GLU A 25 -9.13 7.48 -11.11
CA GLU A 25 -9.56 7.57 -12.51
C GLU A 25 -10.77 6.67 -12.79
N HIS A 26 -10.78 5.46 -12.24
CA HIS A 26 -11.94 4.55 -12.36
C HIS A 26 -13.21 5.22 -11.83
N TYR A 27 -13.20 5.74 -10.61
CA TYR A 27 -14.38 6.40 -10.04
C TYR A 27 -14.80 7.64 -10.81
N ASN A 28 -13.86 8.43 -11.30
CA ASN A 28 -14.16 9.61 -12.09
C ASN A 28 -14.79 9.25 -13.44
N ARG A 29 -14.30 8.20 -14.10
CA ARG A 29 -14.82 7.74 -15.39
C ARG A 29 -16.20 7.10 -15.28
N GLU A 30 -16.39 6.21 -14.30
CA GLU A 30 -17.61 5.41 -14.20
C GLU A 30 -18.76 6.18 -13.51
N TYR A 31 -18.46 7.02 -12.55
CA TYR A 31 -19.45 7.67 -11.70
C TYR A 31 -19.41 9.20 -11.74
N GLY A 32 -18.42 9.80 -12.36
CA GLY A 32 -18.22 11.26 -12.37
C GLY A 32 -17.85 11.85 -11.01
N ILE A 33 -17.37 11.01 -10.08
CA ILE A 33 -16.99 11.41 -8.73
C ILE A 33 -15.61 10.87 -8.38
N GLY A 34 -14.85 11.60 -7.58
CA GLY A 34 -13.61 11.10 -7.03
C GLY A 34 -13.85 10.03 -5.95
N LYS A 35 -12.89 9.16 -5.75
CA LYS A 35 -12.96 8.07 -4.76
C LYS A 35 -13.28 8.51 -3.33
N GLN A 36 -13.00 9.75 -2.97
CA GLN A 36 -13.29 10.31 -1.65
C GLN A 36 -14.78 10.68 -1.48
N PHE A 37 -15.52 10.79 -2.55
CA PHE A 37 -16.95 11.07 -2.53
C PHE A 37 -17.80 9.79 -2.70
N ALA A 38 -17.15 8.66 -2.98
CA ALA A 38 -17.75 7.36 -2.85
C ALA A 38 -17.79 6.95 -1.37
N HIS A 39 -18.49 5.87 -1.07
CA HIS A 39 -18.53 5.33 0.31
C HIS A 39 -17.22 4.65 0.75
N ILE A 40 -16.20 4.64 -0.11
CA ILE A 40 -14.87 4.06 0.14
C ILE A 40 -13.85 5.17 0.29
N CYS A 41 -13.02 5.08 1.32
CA CYS A 41 -11.86 5.93 1.51
C CYS A 41 -10.58 5.15 1.19
N VAL A 42 -9.81 5.61 0.21
CA VAL A 42 -8.51 5.03 -0.13
C VAL A 42 -7.40 5.90 0.45
N ILE A 43 -6.58 5.30 1.30
CA ILE A 43 -5.48 5.97 1.99
C ILE A 43 -4.15 5.37 1.52
N ASP A 44 -3.30 6.21 0.95
CA ASP A 44 -1.93 5.84 0.60
C ASP A 44 -1.04 6.02 1.84
N ARG A 45 -0.56 4.92 2.40
CA ARG A 45 0.21 4.81 3.64
C ARG A 45 -0.56 5.27 4.88
N TRP A 46 -0.94 4.32 5.71
CA TRP A 46 -1.62 4.60 6.97
C TRP A 46 -1.05 3.73 8.11
N LEU A 47 -1.88 3.04 8.88
CA LEU A 47 -1.46 2.36 10.11
C LEU A 47 -0.56 1.15 9.86
N TYR A 48 -0.92 0.30 8.92
CA TYR A 48 -0.11 -0.88 8.56
C TYR A 48 1.26 -0.45 8.04
N ASP A 49 1.27 0.48 7.11
CA ASP A 49 2.50 1.03 6.53
C ASP A 49 3.36 1.75 7.57
N SER A 50 2.74 2.46 8.53
CA SER A 50 3.46 3.14 9.61
C SER A 50 4.21 2.17 10.53
N ILE A 51 3.65 0.98 10.78
CA ILE A 51 4.36 -0.06 11.54
C ILE A 51 5.65 -0.47 10.80
N ALA A 52 5.55 -0.72 9.51
CA ALA A 52 6.70 -1.10 8.68
C ALA A 52 7.77 0.00 8.63
N LEU A 53 7.37 1.24 8.43
CA LEU A 53 8.28 2.39 8.35
C LEU A 53 8.97 2.66 9.69
N ASP A 54 8.28 2.56 10.81
CA ASP A 54 8.89 2.73 12.12
C ASP A 54 9.94 1.65 12.41
N ARG A 55 9.68 0.41 11.98
CA ARG A 55 10.68 -0.67 12.04
C ARG A 55 11.89 -0.38 11.15
N TYR A 56 11.66 0.07 9.93
CA TYR A 56 12.74 0.40 9.00
C TYR A 56 13.66 1.50 9.53
N PHE A 57 13.09 2.57 10.07
CA PHE A 57 13.83 3.72 10.59
C PHE A 57 14.29 3.57 12.05
N ASN A 58 14.12 2.39 12.66
CA ASN A 58 14.48 2.11 14.05
C ASN A 58 13.87 3.11 15.07
N ARG A 59 12.62 3.47 14.86
CA ARG A 59 11.88 4.40 15.74
C ARG A 59 10.63 3.77 16.36
N VAL A 60 10.65 2.46 16.56
CA VAL A 60 9.54 1.72 17.16
C VAL A 60 9.32 2.15 18.61
N ILE A 61 8.08 2.53 18.91
CA ILE A 61 7.59 2.72 20.27
C ILE A 61 6.62 1.56 20.52
N PRO A 62 6.95 0.60 21.42
CA PRO A 62 6.17 -0.64 21.54
C PRO A 62 4.69 -0.44 21.81
N GLU A 63 4.33 0.53 22.63
CA GLU A 63 2.92 0.84 22.97
C GLU A 63 2.16 1.39 21.74
N VAL A 64 2.83 2.18 20.91
CA VAL A 64 2.26 2.74 19.67
C VAL A 64 2.06 1.63 18.64
N GLU A 65 3.06 0.77 18.43
CA GLU A 65 2.95 -0.37 17.52
C GLU A 65 1.84 -1.31 17.95
N THR A 66 1.75 -1.64 19.23
CA THR A 66 0.68 -2.48 19.79
C THR A 66 -0.70 -1.86 19.57
N ALA A 67 -0.85 -0.56 19.81
CA ALA A 67 -2.11 0.16 19.60
C ALA A 67 -2.53 0.16 18.11
N ARG A 68 -1.59 0.35 17.18
CA ARG A 68 -1.85 0.29 15.74
C ARG A 68 -2.30 -1.10 15.31
N LYS A 69 -1.62 -2.15 15.76
CA LYS A 69 -2.00 -3.54 15.48
C LYS A 69 -3.40 -3.84 15.99
N GLN A 70 -3.70 -3.44 17.21
CA GLN A 70 -5.01 -3.66 17.82
C GLN A 70 -6.11 -2.93 17.04
N PHE A 71 -5.88 -1.69 16.64
CA PHE A 71 -6.84 -0.94 15.82
C PHE A 71 -7.13 -1.65 14.48
N LEU A 72 -6.10 -2.15 13.81
CA LEU A 72 -6.26 -2.89 12.55
C LEU A 72 -7.11 -4.15 12.77
N LEU A 73 -6.83 -4.93 13.81
CA LEU A 73 -7.57 -6.14 14.15
C LEU A 73 -9.04 -5.86 14.52
N ASP A 74 -9.28 -4.81 15.28
CA ASP A 74 -10.63 -4.40 15.70
C ASP A 74 -11.49 -3.90 14.51
N ASN A 75 -10.85 -3.42 13.45
CA ASN A 75 -11.52 -2.88 12.27
C ASN A 75 -11.36 -3.75 11.00
N LYS A 76 -10.89 -4.97 11.12
CA LYS A 76 -10.60 -5.85 9.98
C LYS A 76 -11.78 -6.07 9.03
N ASP A 77 -13.00 -6.06 9.55
CA ASP A 77 -14.21 -6.26 8.74
C ASP A 77 -14.56 -5.03 7.87
N ARG A 78 -13.97 -3.87 8.18
CA ARG A 78 -14.19 -2.59 7.50
C ARG A 78 -13.04 -2.16 6.61
N MET A 79 -11.93 -2.89 6.65
CA MET A 79 -10.70 -2.51 5.98
C MET A 79 -10.22 -3.61 5.04
N THR A 80 -9.68 -3.18 3.92
CA THR A 80 -8.84 -4.00 3.05
C THR A 80 -7.48 -3.34 2.96
N ILE A 81 -6.42 -4.12 3.15
CA ILE A 81 -5.05 -3.66 2.99
C ILE A 81 -4.53 -4.22 1.67
N ILE A 82 -4.05 -3.36 0.80
CA ILE A 82 -3.46 -3.74 -0.47
C ILE A 82 -1.95 -3.52 -0.40
N TRP A 83 -1.21 -4.60 -0.40
CA TRP A 83 0.24 -4.57 -0.48
C TRP A 83 0.66 -4.65 -1.95
N THR A 84 1.15 -3.52 -2.46
CA THR A 84 1.81 -3.50 -3.77
C THR A 84 3.24 -4.03 -3.60
N TYR A 85 3.52 -5.15 -4.24
CA TYR A 85 4.80 -5.85 -4.19
C TYR A 85 5.55 -5.69 -5.50
N ALA A 86 6.86 -5.61 -5.41
CA ALA A 86 7.78 -5.83 -6.52
C ALA A 86 9.04 -6.48 -5.97
N SER A 87 9.77 -7.21 -6.81
CA SER A 87 11.04 -7.83 -6.40
C SER A 87 12.09 -6.76 -6.07
N VAL A 88 13.02 -7.09 -5.20
CA VAL A 88 14.08 -6.15 -4.80
C VAL A 88 14.86 -5.59 -6.01
N PRO A 89 15.29 -6.40 -7.00
CA PRO A 89 15.96 -5.85 -8.19
C PRO A 89 15.10 -4.84 -8.96
N VAL A 90 13.79 -5.07 -9.06
CA VAL A 90 12.87 -4.14 -9.74
C VAL A 90 12.75 -2.84 -8.95
N LEU A 91 12.62 -2.91 -7.62
CA LEU A 91 12.55 -1.74 -6.75
C LEU A 91 13.83 -0.91 -6.82
N GLU A 92 14.98 -1.57 -6.81
CA GLU A 92 16.28 -0.91 -6.95
C GLU A 92 16.44 -0.21 -8.30
N ALA A 93 16.02 -0.86 -9.39
CA ALA A 93 16.03 -0.27 -10.72
C ALA A 93 15.13 0.96 -10.81
N ARG A 94 13.90 0.88 -10.28
CA ARG A 94 12.97 2.00 -10.22
C ARG A 94 13.51 3.17 -9.39
N GLN A 95 14.18 2.88 -8.29
CA GLN A 95 14.82 3.91 -7.46
C GLN A 95 15.94 4.64 -8.22
N LYS A 96 16.76 3.92 -8.98
CA LYS A 96 17.82 4.51 -9.81
C LYS A 96 17.27 5.41 -10.92
N GLU A 97 16.23 4.97 -11.62
CA GLU A 97 15.59 5.75 -12.70
C GLU A 97 15.06 7.08 -12.17
N GLN A 98 14.38 7.09 -11.05
CA GLN A 98 13.81 8.32 -10.51
C GLN A 98 14.85 9.30 -9.97
N LYS A 99 16.00 8.81 -9.51
CA LYS A 99 17.12 9.68 -9.15
C LYS A 99 17.63 10.53 -10.32
N GLY A 100 17.52 10.01 -11.56
CA GLY A 100 17.94 10.71 -12.76
C GLY A 100 16.95 11.75 -13.29
N LEU A 101 15.66 11.62 -12.95
CA LEU A 101 14.57 12.38 -13.57
C LEU A 101 14.07 13.56 -12.74
N ASP A 102 14.21 13.53 -11.42
CA ASP A 102 13.41 14.37 -10.54
C ASP A 102 14.18 15.56 -9.94
N GLY A 103 15.52 15.54 -9.86
CA GLY A 103 16.32 16.63 -9.32
C GLY A 103 15.88 17.15 -7.93
N SER A 104 14.89 16.52 -7.28
CA SER A 104 14.30 16.95 -6.03
C SER A 104 15.12 16.47 -4.83
N ASP A 105 15.12 17.26 -3.74
CA ASP A 105 15.76 16.90 -2.48
C ASP A 105 15.20 15.63 -1.84
N TYR A 106 13.99 15.22 -2.20
CA TYR A 106 13.34 13.99 -1.76
C TYR A 106 14.12 12.73 -2.14
N ASN A 107 14.86 12.76 -3.24
CA ASN A 107 15.64 11.64 -3.76
C ASN A 107 17.05 11.49 -3.13
N LYS A 108 17.40 12.28 -2.13
CA LYS A 108 18.68 12.14 -1.41
C LYS A 108 18.70 10.96 -0.45
N ILE A 109 17.53 10.49 0.01
CA ILE A 109 17.42 9.32 0.87
C ILE A 109 17.40 8.07 0.00
N VAL A 110 18.45 7.26 0.10
CA VAL A 110 18.50 5.94 -0.53
C VAL A 110 17.88 4.93 0.42
N ILE A 111 16.82 4.28 -0.03
CA ILE A 111 16.16 3.20 0.72
C ILE A 111 16.89 1.89 0.45
N ASP A 112 17.21 1.16 1.52
CA ASP A 112 17.63 -0.23 1.44
C ASP A 112 16.40 -1.10 1.13
N MET A 113 16.21 -1.43 -0.14
CA MET A 113 15.03 -2.14 -0.63
C MET A 113 14.96 -3.57 -0.10
N GLN A 114 16.10 -4.22 0.15
CA GLN A 114 16.11 -5.56 0.75
C GLN A 114 15.60 -5.51 2.19
N LYS A 115 16.13 -4.59 3.00
CA LYS A 115 15.69 -4.40 4.38
C LYS A 115 14.20 -4.05 4.45
N MET A 116 13.75 -3.14 3.60
CA MET A 116 12.34 -2.73 3.56
C MET A 116 11.43 -3.89 3.17
N SER A 117 11.80 -4.63 2.14
CA SER A 117 11.05 -5.81 1.68
C SER A 117 10.95 -6.89 2.76
N ASP A 118 12.03 -7.15 3.48
CA ASP A 118 12.04 -8.12 4.56
C ASP A 118 11.12 -7.72 5.72
N ILE A 119 11.06 -6.43 6.05
CA ILE A 119 10.15 -5.90 7.06
C ILE A 119 8.68 -6.09 6.66
N TYR A 120 8.31 -5.81 5.41
CA TYR A 120 6.95 -6.04 4.94
C TYR A 120 6.57 -7.52 4.96
N LYS A 121 7.50 -8.43 4.63
CA LYS A 121 7.27 -9.88 4.72
C LYS A 121 7.07 -10.35 6.15
N GLU A 122 7.89 -9.86 7.09
CA GLU A 122 7.71 -10.15 8.52
C GLU A 122 6.35 -9.68 9.01
N LEU A 123 5.95 -8.45 8.67
CA LEU A 123 4.67 -7.90 9.08
C LEU A 123 3.50 -8.68 8.46
N PHE A 124 3.63 -9.13 7.23
CA PHE A 124 2.66 -10.02 6.60
C PHE A 124 2.53 -11.35 7.35
N ASP A 125 3.65 -11.95 7.75
CA ASP A 125 3.64 -13.21 8.51
C ASP A 125 2.98 -13.02 9.89
N GLU A 126 3.14 -11.86 10.51
CA GLU A 126 2.53 -11.55 11.80
C GLU A 126 1.01 -11.29 11.72
N LEU A 127 0.56 -10.53 10.73
CA LEU A 127 -0.80 -9.96 10.68
C LEU A 127 -1.63 -10.41 9.47
N GLY A 128 -1.01 -10.89 8.42
CA GLY A 128 -1.70 -11.16 7.15
C GLY A 128 -2.82 -12.20 7.24
N LYS A 129 -2.75 -13.11 8.19
CA LYS A 129 -3.79 -14.14 8.41
C LYS A 129 -5.04 -13.58 9.08
N ASP A 130 -4.89 -12.51 9.85
CA ASP A 130 -5.94 -11.94 10.69
C ASP A 130 -6.61 -10.74 10.04
N LEU A 131 -6.02 -10.20 8.97
CA LEU A 131 -6.48 -9.04 8.22
C LEU A 131 -6.93 -9.43 6.81
N ASP A 132 -7.81 -8.65 6.22
CA ASP A 132 -8.08 -8.72 4.77
C ASP A 132 -6.92 -8.02 4.03
N LEU A 133 -5.87 -8.78 3.77
CA LEU A 133 -4.66 -8.31 3.13
C LEU A 133 -4.48 -9.00 1.78
N GLN A 134 -4.39 -8.20 0.73
CA GLN A 134 -4.18 -8.66 -0.63
C GLN A 134 -2.84 -8.18 -1.16
N ILE A 135 -2.14 -9.07 -1.87
CA ILE A 135 -0.83 -8.79 -2.45
C ILE A 135 -0.98 -8.74 -3.97
N PHE A 136 -0.49 -7.68 -4.57
CA PHE A 136 -0.39 -7.56 -6.02
C PHE A 136 1.06 -7.30 -6.43
N ASP A 137 1.57 -8.15 -7.31
CA ASP A 137 2.87 -7.97 -7.93
C ASP A 137 2.75 -6.94 -9.07
N THR A 138 3.27 -5.74 -8.83
CA THR A 138 3.20 -4.62 -9.79
C THR A 138 4.18 -4.74 -10.96
N ASP A 139 5.03 -5.76 -10.96
CA ASP A 139 5.83 -6.13 -12.11
C ASP A 139 5.05 -7.05 -13.08
N ALA A 140 4.11 -7.82 -12.56
CA ALA A 140 3.27 -8.77 -13.31
C ALA A 140 1.89 -8.22 -13.66
N CYS A 141 1.32 -7.32 -12.84
CA CYS A 141 -0.03 -6.77 -13.01
C CYS A 141 0.02 -5.27 -13.26
N SER A 142 -0.73 -4.80 -14.25
CA SER A 142 -0.94 -3.36 -14.46
C SER A 142 -1.87 -2.77 -13.38
N PRO A 143 -1.83 -1.45 -13.14
CA PRO A 143 -2.79 -0.80 -12.23
C PRO A 143 -4.24 -1.06 -12.60
N GLU A 144 -4.56 -1.09 -13.90
CA GLU A 144 -5.90 -1.35 -14.41
C GLU A 144 -6.35 -2.79 -14.11
N GLU A 145 -5.47 -3.78 -14.28
CA GLU A 145 -5.76 -5.18 -13.94
C GLU A 145 -5.99 -5.35 -12.44
N ILE A 146 -5.28 -4.61 -11.61
CA ILE A 146 -5.51 -4.60 -10.16
C ILE A 146 -6.88 -4.01 -9.83
N VAL A 147 -7.25 -2.89 -10.44
CA VAL A 147 -8.57 -2.26 -10.25
C VAL A 147 -9.69 -3.23 -10.67
N GLU A 148 -9.56 -3.89 -11.82
CA GLU A 148 -10.53 -4.90 -12.28
C GLU A 148 -10.68 -6.03 -11.28
N SER A 149 -9.57 -6.56 -10.76
CA SER A 149 -9.58 -7.61 -9.75
C SER A 149 -10.29 -7.17 -8.46
N LEU A 150 -10.09 -5.93 -8.03
CA LEU A 150 -10.74 -5.39 -6.83
C LEU A 150 -12.24 -5.21 -7.02
N ILE A 151 -12.69 -4.87 -8.24
CA ILE A 151 -14.11 -4.79 -8.60
C ILE A 151 -14.73 -6.18 -8.61
N GLU A 152 -14.07 -7.16 -9.24
CA GLU A 152 -14.55 -8.55 -9.27
C GLU A 152 -14.69 -9.17 -7.87
N GLN A 153 -13.86 -8.74 -6.93
CA GLN A 153 -13.93 -9.17 -5.54
C GLN A 153 -14.98 -8.39 -4.71
N GLY A 154 -15.61 -7.37 -5.29
CA GLY A 154 -16.57 -6.50 -4.59
C GLY A 154 -15.93 -5.57 -3.56
N ILE A 155 -14.62 -5.30 -3.67
CA ILE A 155 -13.90 -4.34 -2.82
C ILE A 155 -14.10 -2.92 -3.35
N LEU A 156 -14.10 -2.77 -4.66
CA LEU A 156 -14.48 -1.55 -5.36
C LEU A 156 -15.83 -1.75 -6.06
N ASP A 157 -16.57 -0.66 -6.26
CA ASP A 157 -17.83 -0.64 -7.01
C ASP A 157 -17.59 -0.59 -8.52
#